data_692869e3ce2b0ac06d6a608b6f7951b8
#
_entry.id   692869e3ce2b0ac06d6a608b6f7951b8
#
_cell.length_a   1.000
_cell.length_b   1.000
_cell.length_c   1.000
_cell.angle_alpha   90.00
_cell.angle_beta   90.00
_cell.angle_gamma   90.00
#
_symmetry.space_group_name_H-M   'P 1'
#
loop_
_entity.id
_entity.type
_entity.pdbx_description
1 polymer ?
#
loop_
_entity_poly.entity_id
_entity_poly.type
_entity_poly.pdbx_seq_one_letter_code
_entity_poly.pdbx_strand_id
1 'polypeptide(L)'
;MSTAFNASFYLSSNPDVVLAISQGFFSSAQQHFSLFGGRELRDPNSTFNSNYYSVQNPDVLAAVSTGVFANSFEHFKEFGVSENRAPTVAFSTFDAAAYLEANTDIAEAVTAGTISSALEHYMAFGATEGRTGSGISADVINPGTTFTLTTGTNAGTDFTGGSGDDSYNADLSSTGTNTLNTLDRLEGGAGTDTLQAVLASTVTPASIANIENIIMTASGGARELGLANATGVTSVTASGSGA
;
A
#
# COMPACT_ATOMS: atom_id res chain seq x y z
N MET A 1 4.03 5.13 -7.21
CA MET A 1 3.31 6.05 -6.28
C MET A 1 3.11 7.40 -6.94
N SER A 2 2.08 8.16 -6.56
CA SER A 2 1.72 9.41 -7.27
C SER A 2 2.08 10.63 -6.46
N THR A 3 2.73 11.62 -7.08
CA THR A 3 2.90 12.98 -6.53
C THR A 3 1.70 13.88 -6.82
N ALA A 4 0.62 13.36 -7.41
CA ALA A 4 -0.58 14.11 -7.71
C ALA A 4 -1.54 14.18 -6.51
N PHE A 5 -2.36 15.24 -6.47
CA PHE A 5 -3.49 15.31 -5.55
C PHE A 5 -4.52 14.22 -5.87
N ASN A 6 -5.00 13.51 -4.85
CA ASN A 6 -6.02 12.46 -4.99
C ASN A 6 -7.32 12.90 -4.31
N ALA A 7 -8.29 13.31 -5.11
CA ALA A 7 -9.57 13.80 -4.61
C ALA A 7 -10.35 12.75 -3.82
N SER A 8 -10.34 11.49 -4.25
CA SER A 8 -11.07 10.41 -3.56
C SER A 8 -10.47 10.12 -2.18
N PHE A 9 -9.13 10.01 -2.10
CA PHE A 9 -8.41 9.87 -0.84
C PHE A 9 -8.70 11.07 0.08
N TYR A 10 -8.58 12.28 -0.45
CA TYR A 10 -8.75 13.50 0.34
C TYR A 10 -10.17 13.58 0.94
N LEU A 11 -11.19 13.27 0.16
CA LEU A 11 -12.58 13.31 0.63
C LEU A 11 -12.88 12.18 1.63
N SER A 12 -12.34 10.99 1.42
CA SER A 12 -12.52 9.88 2.39
C SER A 12 -11.88 10.18 3.74
N SER A 13 -10.76 10.92 3.75
CA SER A 13 -10.04 11.31 4.96
C SER A 13 -10.61 12.57 5.62
N ASN A 14 -11.46 13.35 4.91
CA ASN A 14 -11.97 14.64 5.37
C ASN A 14 -13.49 14.76 5.13
N PRO A 15 -14.34 14.11 5.97
CA PRO A 15 -15.80 14.15 5.81
C PRO A 15 -16.41 15.56 5.94
N ASP A 16 -15.77 16.45 6.69
CA ASP A 16 -16.13 17.86 6.81
C ASP A 16 -16.04 18.60 5.48
N VAL A 17 -15.07 18.27 4.65
CA VAL A 17 -14.90 18.83 3.30
C VAL A 17 -15.99 18.32 2.36
N VAL A 18 -16.39 17.05 2.47
CA VAL A 18 -17.53 16.51 1.72
C VAL A 18 -18.81 17.31 2.00
N LEU A 19 -19.06 17.59 3.28
CA LEU A 19 -20.21 18.40 3.70
C LEU A 19 -20.10 19.83 3.16
N ALA A 20 -18.96 20.47 3.27
CA ALA A 20 -18.75 21.84 2.81
C ALA A 20 -18.95 21.97 1.28
N ILE A 21 -18.51 20.97 0.50
CA ILE A 21 -18.76 20.93 -0.95
C ILE A 21 -20.26 20.76 -1.23
N SER A 22 -20.95 19.87 -0.51
CA SER A 22 -22.38 19.65 -0.69
C SER A 22 -23.22 20.89 -0.40
N GLN A 23 -22.73 21.76 0.48
CA GLN A 23 -23.35 23.03 0.85
C GLN A 23 -22.93 24.21 -0.07
N GLY A 24 -22.07 23.96 -1.06
CA GLY A 24 -21.62 24.94 -2.03
C GLY A 24 -20.54 25.90 -1.55
N PHE A 25 -19.89 25.65 -0.41
CA PHE A 25 -18.76 26.46 0.08
C PHE A 25 -17.50 26.28 -0.78
N PHE A 26 -17.33 25.09 -1.36
CA PHE A 26 -16.23 24.76 -2.27
C PHE A 26 -16.76 24.05 -3.51
N SER A 27 -16.13 24.28 -4.66
CA SER A 27 -16.46 23.62 -5.90
C SER A 27 -15.84 22.21 -6.01
N SER A 28 -14.77 21.92 -5.26
CA SER A 28 -14.06 20.65 -5.31
C SER A 28 -13.14 20.44 -4.10
N ALA A 29 -12.76 19.18 -3.88
CA ALA A 29 -11.74 18.78 -2.91
C ALA A 29 -10.41 19.50 -3.14
N GLN A 30 -9.98 19.62 -4.39
CA GLN A 30 -8.74 20.30 -4.75
C GLN A 30 -8.79 21.81 -4.43
N GLN A 31 -9.94 22.46 -4.64
CA GLN A 31 -10.11 23.85 -4.26
C GLN A 31 -9.96 24.04 -2.75
N HIS A 32 -10.62 23.21 -1.94
CA HIS A 32 -10.47 23.26 -0.49
C HIS A 32 -9.00 23.05 -0.08
N PHE A 33 -8.34 22.00 -0.62
CA PHE A 33 -6.94 21.71 -0.32
C PHE A 33 -6.04 22.91 -0.64
N SER A 34 -6.19 23.52 -1.81
CA SER A 34 -5.35 24.63 -2.25
C SER A 34 -5.54 25.89 -1.40
N LEU A 35 -6.76 26.16 -0.92
CA LEU A 35 -7.06 27.37 -0.16
C LEU A 35 -6.78 27.21 1.34
N PHE A 36 -7.06 26.03 1.90
CA PHE A 36 -7.03 25.79 3.33
C PHE A 36 -6.30 24.48 3.72
N GLY A 37 -6.70 23.35 3.15
CA GLY A 37 -6.29 22.04 3.61
C GLY A 37 -4.78 21.81 3.64
N GLY A 38 -4.05 22.36 2.66
CA GLY A 38 -2.59 22.27 2.64
C GLY A 38 -1.92 23.01 3.82
N ARG A 39 -2.50 24.11 4.29
CA ARG A 39 -2.03 24.87 5.48
C ARG A 39 -2.53 24.25 6.78
N GLU A 40 -3.63 23.52 6.75
CA GLU A 40 -4.16 22.72 7.85
C GLU A 40 -3.41 21.41 8.01
N LEU A 41 -2.35 21.18 7.21
CA LEU A 41 -1.56 19.94 7.16
C LEU A 41 -2.37 18.68 6.85
N ARG A 42 -3.47 18.84 6.09
CA ARG A 42 -4.21 17.69 5.56
C ARG A 42 -3.44 17.02 4.44
N ASP A 43 -3.44 15.70 4.41
CA ASP A 43 -2.69 14.94 3.43
C ASP A 43 -3.38 14.95 2.05
N PRO A 44 -2.69 15.28 0.96
CA PRO A 44 -3.26 15.39 -0.39
C PRO A 44 -3.50 14.04 -1.07
N ASN A 45 -2.78 13.01 -0.62
CA ASN A 45 -2.83 11.62 -1.11
C ASN A 45 -2.20 10.67 -0.07
N SER A 46 -2.28 9.37 -0.31
CA SER A 46 -1.75 8.34 0.60
C SER A 46 -0.21 8.24 0.64
N THR A 47 0.49 8.93 -0.26
CA THR A 47 1.97 8.85 -0.40
C THR A 47 2.69 10.10 0.11
N PHE A 48 1.96 11.06 0.69
CA PHE A 48 2.53 12.27 1.27
C PHE A 48 1.86 12.60 2.61
N ASN A 49 2.66 12.73 3.65
CA ASN A 49 2.19 13.17 4.97
C ASN A 49 2.62 14.62 5.22
N SER A 50 1.67 15.53 5.20
CA SER A 50 1.89 16.97 5.30
C SER A 50 2.55 17.39 6.61
N ASN A 51 2.12 16.76 7.72
CA ASN A 51 2.69 17.04 9.04
C ASN A 51 4.13 16.52 9.15
N TYR A 52 4.36 15.26 8.76
CA TYR A 52 5.71 14.67 8.77
C TYR A 52 6.68 15.51 7.94
N TYR A 53 6.31 15.81 6.69
CA TYR A 53 7.18 16.55 5.78
C TYR A 53 7.53 17.94 6.32
N SER A 54 6.55 18.66 6.89
CA SER A 54 6.76 19.98 7.47
C SER A 54 7.66 19.95 8.71
N VAL A 55 7.54 18.93 9.55
CA VAL A 55 8.38 18.74 10.74
C VAL A 55 9.82 18.40 10.37
N GLN A 56 10.01 17.52 9.37
CA GLN A 56 11.34 17.12 8.91
C GLN A 56 12.05 18.20 8.09
N ASN A 57 11.31 19.18 7.55
CA ASN A 57 11.85 20.23 6.70
C ASN A 57 11.47 21.64 7.23
N PRO A 58 12.13 22.13 8.32
CA PRO A 58 11.82 23.41 8.93
C PRO A 58 12.00 24.63 7.98
N ASP A 59 12.91 24.51 7.01
CA ASP A 59 13.11 25.47 5.94
C ASP A 59 11.86 25.60 5.04
N VAL A 60 11.22 24.49 4.72
CA VAL A 60 9.96 24.46 3.96
C VAL A 60 8.83 25.05 4.79
N LEU A 61 8.74 24.71 6.07
CA LEU A 61 7.73 25.27 6.97
C LEU A 61 7.86 26.80 7.07
N ALA A 62 9.09 27.33 7.14
CA ALA A 62 9.36 28.75 7.12
C ALA A 62 8.94 29.40 5.79
N ALA A 63 9.25 28.76 4.65
CA ALA A 63 8.87 29.23 3.32
C ALA A 63 7.34 29.27 3.12
N VAL A 64 6.62 28.28 3.64
CA VAL A 64 5.14 28.27 3.65
C VAL A 64 4.59 29.38 4.54
N SER A 65 5.19 29.61 5.72
CA SER A 65 4.74 30.67 6.64
C SER A 65 4.91 32.09 6.06
N THR A 66 5.93 32.30 5.22
CA THR A 66 6.20 33.56 4.53
C THR A 66 5.47 33.68 3.18
N GLY A 67 4.74 32.63 2.75
CA GLY A 67 3.96 32.64 1.52
C GLY A 67 4.78 32.37 0.25
N VAL A 68 6.03 31.91 0.36
CA VAL A 68 6.84 31.46 -0.80
C VAL A 68 6.21 30.23 -1.45
N PHE A 69 5.71 29.31 -0.64
CA PHE A 69 4.88 28.18 -1.10
C PHE A 69 3.49 28.25 -0.47
N ALA A 70 2.48 27.82 -1.19
CA ALA A 70 1.12 27.76 -0.65
C ALA A 70 0.99 26.71 0.47
N ASN A 71 1.74 25.61 0.37
CA ASN A 71 1.80 24.51 1.34
C ASN A 71 3.05 23.64 1.10
N SER A 72 3.32 22.74 2.04
CA SER A 72 4.50 21.85 1.98
C SER A 72 4.44 20.83 0.83
N PHE A 73 3.24 20.42 0.38
CA PHE A 73 3.10 19.53 -0.76
C PHE A 73 3.47 20.20 -2.09
N GLU A 74 3.23 21.51 -2.22
CA GLU A 74 3.68 22.28 -3.38
C GLU A 74 5.21 22.27 -3.47
N HIS A 75 5.90 22.57 -2.36
CA HIS A 75 7.35 22.44 -2.30
C HIS A 75 7.84 21.05 -2.66
N PHE A 76 7.19 20.00 -2.08
CA PHE A 76 7.58 18.61 -2.34
C PHE A 76 7.53 18.27 -3.83
N LYS A 77 6.46 18.67 -4.53
CA LYS A 77 6.31 18.42 -5.97
C LYS A 77 7.33 19.16 -6.82
N GLU A 78 7.66 20.38 -6.44
CA GLU A 78 8.52 21.25 -7.24
C GLU A 78 10.01 20.98 -6.99
N PHE A 79 10.38 20.74 -5.74
CA PHE A 79 11.76 20.58 -5.31
C PHE A 79 12.02 19.32 -4.51
N GLY A 80 11.14 18.95 -3.58
CA GLY A 80 11.39 17.92 -2.59
C GLY A 80 11.72 16.56 -3.19
N VAL A 81 11.09 16.19 -4.32
CA VAL A 81 11.39 14.96 -5.04
C VAL A 81 12.80 14.99 -5.61
N SER A 82 13.21 16.09 -6.26
CA SER A 82 14.55 16.25 -6.82
C SER A 82 15.64 16.36 -5.75
N GLU A 83 15.28 16.86 -4.58
CA GLU A 83 16.15 16.94 -3.40
C GLU A 83 16.19 15.65 -2.58
N ASN A 84 15.52 14.58 -3.02
CA ASN A 84 15.37 13.30 -2.31
C ASN A 84 14.81 13.45 -0.87
N ARG A 85 13.93 14.44 -0.62
CA ARG A 85 13.31 14.62 0.69
C ARG A 85 12.18 13.62 0.91
N ALA A 86 12.23 12.92 2.03
CA ALA A 86 11.27 11.88 2.39
C ALA A 86 9.84 12.44 2.54
N PRO A 87 8.85 11.97 1.76
CA PRO A 87 7.47 12.47 1.82
C PRO A 87 6.69 11.97 3.04
N THR A 88 7.09 10.84 3.61
CA THR A 88 6.48 10.21 4.79
C THR A 88 7.56 9.55 5.64
N VAL A 89 7.22 9.12 6.86
CA VAL A 89 8.11 8.35 7.71
C VAL A 89 8.61 7.07 7.03
N ALA A 90 7.80 6.50 6.17
CA ALA A 90 8.13 5.32 5.36
C ALA A 90 9.38 5.52 4.50
N PHE A 91 9.61 6.73 4.02
CA PHE A 91 10.77 7.10 3.21
C PHE A 91 11.93 7.68 4.03
N SER A 92 11.84 7.70 5.36
CA SER A 92 12.88 8.29 6.23
C SER A 92 14.24 7.60 6.11
N THR A 93 14.26 6.34 5.71
CA THR A 93 15.46 5.52 5.51
C THR A 93 15.89 5.44 4.03
N PHE A 94 15.26 6.20 3.12
CA PHE A 94 15.62 6.16 1.71
C PHE A 94 17.06 6.62 1.50
N ASP A 95 17.90 5.72 0.97
CA ASP A 95 19.29 6.00 0.62
C ASP A 95 19.42 6.17 -0.90
N ALA A 96 19.42 7.42 -1.34
CA ALA A 96 19.53 7.77 -2.75
C ALA A 96 20.88 7.32 -3.35
N ALA A 97 21.97 7.36 -2.58
CA ALA A 97 23.29 6.99 -3.06
C ALA A 97 23.39 5.48 -3.24
N ALA A 98 22.98 4.69 -2.23
CA ALA A 98 22.96 3.23 -2.32
C ALA A 98 21.99 2.74 -3.41
N TYR A 99 20.87 3.45 -3.61
CA TYR A 99 19.93 3.12 -4.68
C TYR A 99 20.55 3.32 -6.08
N LEU A 100 21.25 4.42 -6.32
CA LEU A 100 21.93 4.68 -7.60
C LEU A 100 23.13 3.75 -7.82
N GLU A 101 23.84 3.37 -6.77
CA GLU A 101 24.91 2.38 -6.84
C GLU A 101 24.39 1.01 -7.28
N ALA A 102 23.27 0.58 -6.72
CA ALA A 102 22.63 -0.69 -7.06
C ALA A 102 21.92 -0.68 -8.45
N ASN A 103 21.57 0.50 -8.98
CA ASN A 103 20.81 0.68 -10.20
C ASN A 103 21.51 1.66 -11.15
N THR A 104 22.57 1.19 -11.82
CA THR A 104 23.44 2.04 -12.66
C THR A 104 22.72 2.66 -13.85
N ASP A 105 21.71 1.99 -14.40
CA ASP A 105 20.83 2.51 -15.45
C ASP A 105 20.08 3.76 -14.98
N ILE A 106 19.66 3.78 -13.72
CA ILE A 106 18.99 4.94 -13.12
C ILE A 106 20.01 6.05 -12.81
N ALA A 107 21.20 5.69 -12.34
CA ALA A 107 22.27 6.66 -12.13
C ALA A 107 22.65 7.41 -13.43
N GLU A 108 22.71 6.70 -14.55
CA GLU A 108 22.93 7.27 -15.88
C GLU A 108 21.77 8.21 -16.30
N ALA A 109 20.51 7.79 -16.06
CA ALA A 109 19.32 8.58 -16.38
C ALA A 109 19.23 9.87 -15.54
N VAL A 110 19.60 9.82 -14.25
CA VAL A 110 19.69 11.01 -13.39
C VAL A 110 20.81 11.93 -13.86
N THR A 111 21.97 11.38 -14.22
CA THR A 111 23.10 12.15 -14.74
C THR A 111 22.76 12.84 -16.07
N ALA A 112 21.99 12.17 -16.92
CA ALA A 112 21.51 12.69 -18.20
C ALA A 112 20.35 13.70 -18.04
N GLY A 113 19.78 13.86 -16.83
CA GLY A 113 18.65 14.73 -16.56
C GLY A 113 17.31 14.24 -17.10
N THR A 114 17.21 12.96 -17.47
CA THR A 114 15.95 12.33 -17.92
C THR A 114 15.04 11.95 -16.74
N ILE A 115 15.62 11.77 -15.56
CA ILE A 115 14.96 11.58 -14.27
C ILE A 115 15.58 12.59 -13.32
N SER A 116 14.78 13.26 -12.48
CA SER A 116 15.29 14.33 -11.61
C SER A 116 16.06 13.81 -10.40
N SER A 117 15.71 12.59 -9.91
CA SER A 117 16.35 12.02 -8.72
C SER A 117 16.13 10.51 -8.58
N ALA A 118 16.92 9.90 -7.69
CA ALA A 118 16.72 8.53 -7.23
C ALA A 118 15.32 8.31 -6.64
N LEU A 119 14.86 9.27 -5.82
CA LEU A 119 13.55 9.20 -5.17
C LEU A 119 12.41 9.27 -6.20
N GLU A 120 12.54 10.12 -7.23
CA GLU A 120 11.54 10.17 -8.31
C GLU A 120 11.35 8.81 -8.95
N HIS A 121 12.46 8.18 -9.38
CA HIS A 121 12.39 6.86 -10.00
C HIS A 121 11.80 5.82 -9.04
N TYR A 122 12.30 5.79 -7.81
CA TYR A 122 11.87 4.80 -6.83
C TYR A 122 10.37 4.91 -6.53
N MET A 123 9.85 6.13 -6.35
CA MET A 123 8.43 6.37 -6.14
C MET A 123 7.56 6.03 -7.35
N ALA A 124 8.05 6.27 -8.57
CA ALA A 124 7.28 6.04 -9.79
C ALA A 124 7.27 4.57 -10.22
N PHE A 125 8.41 3.93 -10.17
CA PHE A 125 8.66 2.62 -10.78
C PHE A 125 9.42 1.65 -9.87
N GLY A 126 10.49 2.11 -9.20
CA GLY A 126 11.49 1.26 -8.58
C GLY A 126 10.93 0.32 -7.51
N ALA A 127 9.94 0.77 -6.74
CA ALA A 127 9.24 -0.07 -5.77
C ALA A 127 8.49 -1.23 -6.43
N THR A 128 7.76 -0.95 -7.52
CA THR A 128 7.00 -1.95 -8.30
C THR A 128 7.91 -2.87 -9.12
N GLU A 129 9.07 -2.37 -9.53
CA GLU A 129 10.09 -3.15 -10.23
C GLU A 129 10.92 -4.04 -9.28
N GLY A 130 10.70 -3.94 -7.96
CA GLY A 130 11.50 -4.66 -6.97
C GLY A 130 12.96 -4.24 -6.94
N ARG A 131 13.27 -2.98 -7.29
CA ARG A 131 14.66 -2.45 -7.30
C ARG A 131 15.24 -2.41 -5.90
N THR A 132 16.46 -2.89 -5.75
CA THR A 132 17.20 -2.94 -4.48
C THR A 132 17.99 -1.67 -4.19
N GLY A 133 18.59 -1.59 -3.00
CA GLY A 133 19.48 -0.48 -2.59
C GLY A 133 18.77 0.74 -2.01
N SER A 134 17.44 0.76 -1.98
CA SER A 134 16.69 1.94 -1.49
C SER A 134 16.78 2.17 0.02
N GLY A 135 17.16 1.16 0.80
CA GLY A 135 17.09 1.20 2.27
C GLY A 135 15.67 1.15 2.83
N ILE A 136 14.66 1.08 1.96
CA ILE A 136 13.25 1.00 2.35
C ILE A 136 12.79 -0.45 2.24
N SER A 137 12.10 -0.96 3.28
CA SER A 137 11.41 -2.25 3.18
C SER A 137 10.23 -2.15 2.21
N ALA A 138 10.01 -3.21 1.43
CA ALA A 138 8.87 -3.30 0.50
C ALA A 138 7.54 -3.07 1.23
N ASP A 139 7.41 -3.58 2.46
CA ASP A 139 6.20 -3.49 3.31
C ASP A 139 5.80 -2.06 3.65
N VAL A 140 6.79 -1.16 3.70
CA VAL A 140 6.56 0.23 4.08
C VAL A 140 5.97 1.06 2.94
N ILE A 141 6.22 0.67 1.69
CA ILE A 141 5.83 1.44 0.51
C ILE A 141 4.56 0.91 -0.12
N ASN A 142 4.37 -0.37 0.00
CA ASN A 142 3.18 -1.06 -0.47
C ASN A 142 2.61 -1.85 0.72
N PRO A 143 1.90 -1.16 1.63
CA PRO A 143 1.23 -1.88 2.71
C PRO A 143 0.33 -2.92 2.05
N GLY A 144 0.42 -4.15 2.51
CA GLY A 144 -0.31 -5.26 1.95
C GLY A 144 -1.82 -4.98 1.85
N THR A 145 -2.44 -5.63 0.93
CA THR A 145 -3.88 -5.57 0.71
C THR A 145 -4.58 -6.63 1.55
N THR A 146 -5.75 -6.31 2.08
CA THR A 146 -6.60 -7.31 2.72
C THR A 146 -7.70 -7.74 1.75
N PHE A 147 -7.67 -9.01 1.38
CA PHE A 147 -8.70 -9.66 0.57
C PHE A 147 -9.68 -10.41 1.46
N THR A 148 -10.97 -10.15 1.31
CA THR A 148 -12.01 -10.91 2.02
C THR A 148 -12.66 -11.87 1.03
N LEU A 149 -12.51 -13.17 1.27
CA LEU A 149 -13.06 -14.20 0.40
C LEU A 149 -14.58 -14.32 0.56
N THR A 150 -15.23 -14.72 -0.50
CA THR A 150 -16.67 -14.93 -0.59
C THR A 150 -16.97 -16.41 -0.85
N THR A 151 -18.23 -16.83 -0.73
CA THR A 151 -18.65 -18.20 -1.10
C THR A 151 -18.63 -18.47 -2.60
N GLY A 152 -18.43 -17.43 -3.43
CA GLY A 152 -18.20 -17.53 -4.86
C GLY A 152 -16.76 -17.93 -5.21
N THR A 153 -16.41 -17.95 -6.49
CA THR A 153 -15.04 -18.15 -6.95
C THR A 153 -14.22 -16.89 -6.72
N ASN A 154 -13.18 -17.02 -5.91
CA ASN A 154 -12.23 -15.95 -5.61
C ASN A 154 -10.98 -16.14 -6.49
N ALA A 155 -10.86 -15.36 -7.55
CA ALA A 155 -9.79 -15.51 -8.55
C ALA A 155 -9.58 -14.24 -9.38
N GLY A 156 -8.50 -14.23 -10.16
CA GLY A 156 -8.16 -13.11 -11.06
C GLY A 156 -7.54 -11.93 -10.32
N THR A 157 -7.56 -10.77 -10.95
CA THR A 157 -6.92 -9.55 -10.43
C THR A 157 -7.47 -9.09 -9.09
N ASP A 158 -8.72 -9.44 -8.76
CA ASP A 158 -9.37 -9.09 -7.50
C ASP A 158 -8.85 -9.90 -6.31
N PHE A 159 -8.07 -10.97 -6.56
CA PHE A 159 -7.45 -11.85 -5.57
C PHE A 159 -5.97 -12.10 -5.89
N THR A 160 -5.32 -11.12 -6.52
CA THR A 160 -3.89 -11.10 -6.77
C THR A 160 -3.27 -9.99 -5.92
N GLY A 161 -2.36 -10.37 -5.05
CA GLY A 161 -1.59 -9.47 -4.20
C GLY A 161 -0.53 -8.68 -4.97
N GLY A 162 0.11 -7.78 -4.27
CA GLY A 162 1.12 -6.89 -4.82
C GLY A 162 2.55 -7.27 -4.42
N SER A 163 3.28 -6.27 -3.92
CA SER A 163 4.63 -6.45 -3.39
C SER A 163 4.71 -6.20 -1.88
N GLY A 164 3.60 -5.96 -1.20
CA GLY A 164 3.51 -5.85 0.25
C GLY A 164 2.97 -7.12 0.89
N ASP A 165 2.96 -7.19 2.23
CA ASP A 165 2.45 -8.33 2.98
C ASP A 165 0.92 -8.40 2.91
N ASP A 166 0.41 -9.23 2.02
CA ASP A 166 -1.02 -9.34 1.73
C ASP A 166 -1.73 -10.33 2.67
N SER A 167 -2.99 -10.04 2.99
CA SER A 167 -3.80 -10.86 3.88
C SER A 167 -5.07 -11.35 3.19
N TYR A 168 -5.26 -12.66 3.16
CA TYR A 168 -6.44 -13.33 2.59
C TYR A 168 -7.31 -13.87 3.72
N ASN A 169 -8.45 -13.23 3.97
CA ASN A 169 -9.38 -13.62 5.02
C ASN A 169 -10.49 -14.52 4.46
N ALA A 170 -10.47 -15.76 4.84
CA ALA A 170 -11.42 -16.78 4.44
C ALA A 170 -12.24 -17.28 5.65
N ASP A 171 -13.00 -16.38 6.24
CA ASP A 171 -13.94 -16.69 7.32
C ASP A 171 -15.14 -17.49 6.80
N LEU A 172 -15.89 -18.10 7.70
CA LEU A 172 -17.16 -18.71 7.33
C LEU A 172 -18.19 -17.62 6.97
N SER A 173 -19.01 -17.89 5.97
CA SER A 173 -20.17 -17.06 5.67
C SER A 173 -21.15 -16.99 6.86
N SER A 174 -22.09 -16.07 6.84
CA SER A 174 -23.15 -15.94 7.86
C SER A 174 -24.01 -17.22 8.01
N THR A 175 -23.97 -18.11 7.00
CA THR A 175 -24.64 -19.43 7.02
C THR A 175 -23.72 -20.57 7.44
N GLY A 176 -22.47 -20.27 7.85
CA GLY A 176 -21.48 -21.27 8.27
C GLY A 176 -20.85 -22.08 7.12
N THR A 177 -20.88 -21.54 5.89
CA THR A 177 -20.27 -22.17 4.71
C THR A 177 -18.85 -21.61 4.50
N ASN A 178 -17.90 -22.45 4.06
CA ASN A 178 -16.57 -21.97 3.69
C ASN A 178 -16.64 -20.86 2.66
N THR A 179 -15.85 -19.82 2.85
CA THR A 179 -15.58 -18.81 1.82
C THR A 179 -14.36 -19.19 0.99
N LEU A 180 -13.42 -20.00 1.54
CA LEU A 180 -12.40 -20.66 0.74
C LEU A 180 -12.98 -21.92 0.11
N ASN A 181 -12.91 -22.05 -1.22
CA ASN A 181 -13.52 -23.13 -1.96
C ASN A 181 -12.57 -23.74 -3.03
N THR A 182 -13.02 -24.81 -3.70
CA THR A 182 -12.19 -25.60 -4.63
C THR A 182 -11.88 -24.90 -5.95
N LEU A 183 -12.57 -23.81 -6.27
CA LEU A 183 -12.34 -23.03 -7.50
C LEU A 183 -11.45 -21.81 -7.27
N ASP A 184 -11.11 -21.53 -6.03
CA ASP A 184 -10.33 -20.35 -5.69
C ASP A 184 -8.89 -20.45 -6.20
N ARG A 185 -8.40 -19.28 -6.66
CA ARG A 185 -7.03 -19.07 -7.11
C ARG A 185 -6.51 -17.79 -6.46
N LEU A 186 -5.69 -17.98 -5.46
CA LEU A 186 -5.10 -16.91 -4.68
C LEU A 186 -3.63 -16.74 -5.09
N GLU A 187 -3.20 -15.52 -5.28
CA GLU A 187 -1.83 -15.16 -5.66
C GLU A 187 -1.32 -14.08 -4.71
N GLY A 188 -0.35 -14.39 -3.84
CA GLY A 188 0.21 -13.44 -2.86
C GLY A 188 1.03 -12.35 -3.52
N GLY A 189 1.88 -12.73 -4.46
CA GLY A 189 2.79 -11.78 -5.12
C GLY A 189 4.18 -11.80 -4.51
N ALA A 190 4.71 -10.63 -4.18
CA ALA A 190 5.94 -10.49 -3.42
C ALA A 190 5.62 -9.89 -2.05
N GLY A 191 6.37 -10.24 -1.03
CA GLY A 191 6.12 -9.87 0.36
C GLY A 191 6.10 -11.10 1.25
N THR A 192 5.45 -11.00 2.39
CA THR A 192 5.18 -12.13 3.29
C THR A 192 3.67 -12.25 3.49
N ASP A 193 3.06 -13.05 2.66
CA ASP A 193 1.61 -13.11 2.54
C ASP A 193 0.99 -14.14 3.49
N THR A 194 -0.24 -13.88 3.91
CA THR A 194 -0.93 -14.71 4.90
C THR A 194 -2.34 -15.06 4.46
N LEU A 195 -2.64 -16.35 4.40
CA LEU A 195 -4.02 -16.87 4.30
C LEU A 195 -4.53 -17.26 5.69
N GLN A 196 -5.60 -16.63 6.15
CA GLN A 196 -6.35 -17.03 7.34
C GLN A 196 -7.64 -17.70 6.89
N ALA A 197 -7.80 -19.00 7.19
CA ALA A 197 -8.95 -19.78 6.75
C ALA A 197 -9.67 -20.45 7.92
N VAL A 198 -10.99 -20.23 8.04
CA VAL A 198 -11.87 -20.97 8.94
C VAL A 198 -12.66 -21.97 8.11
N LEU A 199 -12.52 -23.26 8.41
CA LEU A 199 -13.10 -24.34 7.60
C LEU A 199 -14.19 -25.12 8.36
N ALA A 200 -15.40 -25.13 7.84
CA ALA A 200 -16.50 -26.01 8.26
C ALA A 200 -16.53 -27.33 7.46
N SER A 201 -15.78 -27.41 6.37
CA SER A 201 -15.61 -28.63 5.55
C SER A 201 -14.19 -28.67 4.97
N THR A 202 -13.70 -29.84 4.64
CA THR A 202 -12.42 -30.06 3.94
C THR A 202 -12.46 -29.40 2.56
N VAL A 203 -11.37 -28.71 2.18
CA VAL A 203 -11.24 -28.03 0.89
C VAL A 203 -9.82 -28.15 0.33
N THR A 204 -9.71 -28.25 -1.00
CA THR A 204 -8.45 -28.15 -1.74
C THR A 204 -8.66 -27.08 -2.81
N PRO A 205 -8.14 -25.85 -2.64
CA PRO A 205 -8.26 -24.78 -3.63
C PRO A 205 -7.60 -25.14 -4.96
N ALA A 206 -8.03 -24.49 -6.04
CA ALA A 206 -7.44 -24.67 -7.36
C ALA A 206 -5.99 -24.16 -7.43
N SER A 207 -5.67 -23.11 -6.67
CA SER A 207 -4.31 -22.60 -6.52
C SER A 207 -4.19 -21.76 -5.25
N ILE A 208 -3.05 -21.89 -4.55
CA ILE A 208 -2.53 -20.94 -3.55
C ILE A 208 -1.07 -20.73 -3.95
N ALA A 209 -0.73 -19.57 -4.48
CA ALA A 209 0.61 -19.31 -4.97
C ALA A 209 1.21 -18.08 -4.28
N ASN A 210 2.51 -18.17 -3.94
CA ASN A 210 3.26 -17.08 -3.30
C ASN A 210 2.54 -16.54 -2.05
N ILE A 211 2.03 -17.43 -1.20
CA ILE A 211 1.48 -17.14 0.13
C ILE A 211 2.27 -17.98 1.13
N GLU A 212 3.10 -17.31 1.92
CA GLU A 212 4.09 -17.95 2.79
C GLU A 212 3.48 -18.54 4.04
N ASN A 213 2.49 -17.84 4.61
CA ASN A 213 1.89 -18.20 5.88
C ASN A 213 0.45 -18.66 5.70
N ILE A 214 0.12 -19.84 6.22
CA ILE A 214 -1.25 -20.34 6.25
C ILE A 214 -1.66 -20.58 7.70
N ILE A 215 -2.73 -19.92 8.13
CA ILE A 215 -3.35 -20.09 9.44
C ILE A 215 -4.73 -20.68 9.22
N MET A 216 -4.91 -21.96 9.60
CA MET A 216 -6.16 -22.68 9.42
C MET A 216 -6.82 -22.98 10.76
N THR A 217 -8.11 -22.68 10.88
CA THR A 217 -8.94 -23.07 12.03
C THR A 217 -10.05 -24.00 11.57
N ALA A 218 -10.12 -25.20 12.14
CA ALA A 218 -11.21 -26.12 11.90
C ALA A 218 -12.43 -25.78 12.78
N SER A 219 -13.60 -25.63 12.17
CA SER A 219 -14.86 -25.39 12.87
C SER A 219 -15.70 -26.67 12.91
N GLY A 220 -16.04 -27.12 14.13
CA GLY A 220 -16.95 -28.26 14.33
C GLY A 220 -16.38 -29.64 13.97
N GLY A 221 -15.11 -29.90 14.33
CA GLY A 221 -14.45 -31.22 14.15
C GLY A 221 -13.25 -31.13 13.19
N ALA A 222 -12.61 -32.29 12.91
CA ALA A 222 -11.45 -32.37 12.04
C ALA A 222 -11.79 -31.93 10.60
N ARG A 223 -11.02 -30.95 10.07
CA ARG A 223 -11.11 -30.45 8.70
C ARG A 223 -9.70 -30.40 8.11
N GLU A 224 -9.60 -30.50 6.81
CA GLU A 224 -8.34 -30.46 6.10
C GLU A 224 -8.34 -29.34 5.06
N LEU A 225 -7.23 -28.62 4.98
CA LEU A 225 -6.87 -27.77 3.87
C LEU A 225 -5.88 -28.51 3.00
N GLY A 226 -6.30 -28.90 1.80
CA GLY A 226 -5.43 -29.55 0.82
C GLY A 226 -4.48 -28.55 0.19
N LEU A 227 -3.17 -28.78 0.33
CA LEU A 227 -2.11 -27.91 -0.19
C LEU A 227 -1.43 -28.50 -1.44
N ALA A 228 -2.08 -29.45 -2.13
CA ALA A 228 -1.51 -30.09 -3.33
C ALA A 228 -1.24 -29.10 -4.47
N ASN A 229 -1.97 -27.97 -4.50
CA ASN A 229 -1.84 -26.92 -5.50
C ASN A 229 -1.27 -25.63 -4.89
N ALA A 230 -0.55 -25.73 -3.76
CA ALA A 230 0.07 -24.60 -3.12
C ALA A 230 1.57 -24.50 -3.47
N THR A 231 2.05 -23.26 -3.67
CA THR A 231 3.47 -22.95 -3.90
C THR A 231 3.88 -21.75 -3.04
N GLY A 232 5.16 -21.70 -2.63
CA GLY A 232 5.68 -20.59 -1.82
C GLY A 232 5.43 -20.73 -0.30
N VAL A 233 4.62 -21.69 0.15
CA VAL A 233 4.28 -21.86 1.57
C VAL A 233 5.51 -22.23 2.40
N THR A 234 5.79 -21.43 3.43
CA THR A 234 6.90 -21.63 4.38
C THR A 234 6.42 -21.99 5.78
N SER A 235 5.19 -21.61 6.14
CA SER A 235 4.62 -21.84 7.47
C SER A 235 3.15 -22.25 7.39
N VAL A 236 2.78 -23.28 8.14
CA VAL A 236 1.38 -23.69 8.31
C VAL A 236 1.07 -23.85 9.78
N THR A 237 0.09 -23.10 10.27
CA THR A 237 -0.44 -23.23 11.63
C THR A 237 -1.87 -23.73 11.54
N ALA A 238 -2.15 -24.87 12.17
CA ALA A 238 -3.49 -25.43 12.21
C ALA A 238 -4.00 -25.49 13.66
N SER A 239 -5.23 -25.05 13.87
CA SER A 239 -5.94 -25.15 15.14
C SER A 239 -7.33 -25.73 14.91
N GLY A 240 -7.91 -26.37 15.93
CA GLY A 240 -9.27 -26.89 15.90
C GLY A 240 -10.06 -26.36 17.08
N SER A 241 -11.31 -25.96 16.88
CA SER A 241 -12.24 -25.90 17.99
C SER A 241 -12.56 -27.33 18.38
N GLY A 242 -11.89 -27.85 19.41
CA GLY A 242 -12.28 -29.13 20.01
C GLY A 242 -13.74 -29.11 20.40
N ALA A 243 -14.44 -30.17 20.09
CA ALA A 243 -15.81 -30.39 20.56
C ALA A 243 -15.82 -30.52 22.07
#